data_0d4ec17730c5864728dde260c0e66d99
#
_entry.id   0d4ec17730c5864728dde260c0e66d99
#
_cell.length_a   1.000
_cell.length_b   1.000
_cell.length_c   1.000
_cell.angle_alpha   90.00
_cell.angle_beta   90.00
_cell.angle_gamma   90.00
#
_symmetry.space_group_name_H-M   'P 1'
#
loop_
_entity.id
_entity.type
_entity.pdbx_description
1 polymer ?
#
loop_
_entity_poly.entity_id
_entity_poly.type
_entity_poly.pdbx_seq_one_letter_code
_entity_poly.pdbx_strand_id
1 'polypeptide(L)'
;MLTFLLSRGVPTQKYSTYGVFEFDQARALTQAGCKVVFLALDLRSVRRVRKWGFSSFERDGVHVRVLSIPLGNIPKKIFYPIGEWGLKMLYRRAVREFGRPDVLHAHFTDYAYLAAELKKQEHVPLVVTEHSSLVNQDTLPSDIKQAAKTAFQQADCLIAVSPALAQKMEEHSHRKVLWVPDMVD
;
A
#
# COMPACT_ATOMS: atom_id res chain seq x y z
N MET A 1 10.80 10.98 11.81
CA MET A 1 10.58 9.60 11.30
C MET A 1 10.38 9.67 9.79
N LEU A 2 11.10 8.84 9.04
CA LEU A 2 10.94 8.70 7.58
C LEU A 2 10.01 7.52 7.28
N THR A 3 8.85 7.78 6.67
CA THR A 3 7.84 6.78 6.34
C THR A 3 7.75 6.60 4.83
N PHE A 4 7.87 5.36 4.33
CA PHE A 4 7.52 5.03 2.96
C PHE A 4 6.11 4.43 2.95
N LEU A 5 5.15 5.17 2.39
CA LEU A 5 3.76 4.76 2.29
C LEU A 5 3.48 4.18 0.91
N LEU A 6 3.12 2.90 0.86
CA LEU A 6 2.84 2.18 -0.37
C LEU A 6 1.35 2.21 -0.71
N SER A 7 1.04 2.72 -1.90
CA SER A 7 -0.30 2.84 -2.44
C SER A 7 -0.44 2.24 -3.83
N ARG A 8 -1.66 1.88 -4.17
CA ARG A 8 -2.05 1.40 -5.50
C ARG A 8 -2.10 2.50 -6.58
N GLY A 9 -1.98 3.77 -6.20
CA GLY A 9 -1.98 4.90 -7.13
C GLY A 9 -2.10 6.24 -6.43
N VAL A 10 -2.25 7.30 -7.20
CA VAL A 10 -2.37 8.67 -6.70
C VAL A 10 -3.67 9.28 -7.21
N PRO A 11 -4.42 10.03 -6.40
CA PRO A 11 -5.58 10.80 -6.85
C PRO A 11 -5.18 11.78 -7.95
N THR A 12 -5.94 11.79 -9.04
CA THR A 12 -5.78 12.72 -10.16
C THR A 12 -7.12 13.36 -10.50
N GLN A 13 -7.14 14.45 -11.25
CA GLN A 13 -8.39 15.06 -11.69
C GLN A 13 -9.34 14.06 -12.38
N LYS A 14 -8.79 13.12 -13.15
CA LYS A 14 -9.58 12.10 -13.85
C LYS A 14 -10.00 10.92 -12.98
N TYR A 15 -9.26 10.63 -11.91
CA TYR A 15 -9.47 9.50 -11.01
C TYR A 15 -9.30 9.98 -9.56
N SER A 16 -10.22 10.85 -9.12
CA SER A 16 -10.13 11.56 -7.83
C SER A 16 -10.21 10.64 -6.62
N THR A 17 -10.96 9.54 -6.71
CA THR A 17 -11.15 8.57 -5.61
C THR A 17 -10.07 7.51 -5.53
N TYR A 18 -9.18 7.40 -6.55
CA TYR A 18 -8.19 6.34 -6.59
C TYR A 18 -6.94 6.71 -5.81
N GLY A 19 -6.71 6.02 -4.69
CA GLY A 19 -5.58 6.31 -3.78
C GLY A 19 -5.83 7.50 -2.85
N VAL A 20 -7.08 7.97 -2.71
CA VAL A 20 -7.42 9.15 -1.89
C VAL A 20 -7.14 8.89 -0.41
N PHE A 21 -7.63 7.79 0.16
CA PHE A 21 -7.43 7.47 1.57
C PHE A 21 -5.95 7.33 1.95
N GLU A 22 -5.19 6.65 1.06
CA GLU A 22 -3.76 6.50 1.25
C GLU A 22 -3.04 7.85 1.19
N PHE A 23 -3.48 8.76 0.29
CA PHE A 23 -2.88 10.08 0.15
C PHE A 23 -3.26 11.01 1.31
N ASP A 24 -4.50 10.97 1.78
CA ASP A 24 -4.95 11.74 2.95
C ASP A 24 -4.20 11.31 4.21
N GLN A 25 -3.96 10.02 4.40
CA GLN A 25 -3.11 9.54 5.49
C GLN A 25 -1.65 10.01 5.36
N ALA A 26 -1.09 10.02 4.14
CA ALA A 26 0.25 10.55 3.90
C ALA A 26 0.35 12.04 4.26
N ARG A 27 -0.67 12.82 3.88
CA ARG A 27 -0.78 14.25 4.21
C ARG A 27 -0.85 14.47 5.72
N ALA A 28 -1.70 13.71 6.41
CA ALA A 28 -1.83 13.82 7.86
C ALA A 28 -0.55 13.44 8.61
N LEU A 29 0.15 12.38 8.20
CA LEU A 29 1.45 12.03 8.76
C LEU A 29 2.49 13.13 8.53
N THR A 30 2.46 13.78 7.37
CA THR A 30 3.35 14.92 7.07
C THR A 30 3.02 16.12 7.99
N GLN A 31 1.74 16.43 8.19
CA GLN A 31 1.30 17.47 9.12
C GLN A 31 1.68 17.16 10.58
N ALA A 32 1.74 15.88 10.94
CA ALA A 32 2.22 15.40 12.23
C ALA A 32 3.76 15.41 12.37
N GLY A 33 4.51 15.95 11.39
CA GLY A 33 5.97 16.10 11.43
C GLY A 33 6.75 14.88 10.92
N CYS A 34 6.11 13.91 10.29
CA CYS A 34 6.81 12.82 9.62
C CYS A 34 7.29 13.25 8.23
N LYS A 35 8.45 12.80 7.81
CA LYS A 35 8.87 12.89 6.41
C LYS A 35 8.24 11.70 5.66
N VAL A 36 7.32 11.98 4.73
CA VAL A 36 6.59 10.93 4.01
C VAL A 36 7.01 10.86 2.55
N VAL A 37 7.38 9.67 2.10
CA VAL A 37 7.58 9.34 0.69
C VAL A 37 6.45 8.41 0.26
N PHE A 38 5.57 8.91 -0.59
CA PHE A 38 4.42 8.18 -1.11
C PHE A 38 4.83 7.37 -2.33
N LEU A 39 4.86 6.06 -2.21
CA LEU A 39 5.23 5.11 -3.26
C LEU A 39 3.99 4.59 -3.97
N ALA A 40 3.62 5.19 -5.08
CA ALA A 40 2.47 4.75 -5.87
C ALA A 40 2.90 3.74 -6.93
N LEU A 41 2.58 2.47 -6.72
CA LEU A 41 2.77 1.41 -7.70
C LEU A 41 1.45 1.16 -8.45
N ASP A 42 1.28 1.81 -9.59
CA ASP A 42 0.03 1.75 -10.37
C ASP A 42 0.07 0.64 -11.41
N LEU A 43 -0.61 -0.49 -11.10
CA LEU A 43 -0.68 -1.68 -11.93
C LEU A 43 -2.01 -1.81 -12.71
N ARG A 44 -2.74 -0.71 -12.89
CA ARG A 44 -4.02 -0.71 -13.59
C ARG A 44 -3.89 -1.01 -15.09
N SER A 45 -5.02 -1.37 -15.70
CA SER A 45 -5.13 -1.66 -17.13
C SER A 45 -4.65 -0.51 -18.02
N VAL A 46 -4.17 -0.86 -19.22
CA VAL A 46 -3.86 0.06 -20.33
C VAL A 46 -5.04 0.98 -20.68
N ARG A 47 -6.29 0.52 -20.47
CA ARG A 47 -7.52 1.32 -20.69
C ARG A 47 -7.63 2.54 -19.79
N ARG A 48 -6.86 2.56 -18.66
CA ARG A 48 -6.75 3.72 -17.77
C ARG A 48 -5.68 4.65 -18.32
N VAL A 49 -6.11 5.68 -19.05
CA VAL A 49 -5.20 6.65 -19.68
C VAL A 49 -4.40 7.39 -18.62
N ARG A 50 -3.09 7.16 -18.60
CA ARG A 50 -2.13 7.82 -17.70
C ARG A 50 -0.71 7.72 -18.26
N LYS A 51 0.20 8.49 -17.71
CA LYS A 51 1.63 8.38 -18.04
C LYS A 51 2.17 7.04 -17.49
N TRP A 52 2.86 6.28 -18.32
CA TRP A 52 3.54 5.05 -17.93
C TRP A 52 4.98 5.30 -17.49
N GLY A 53 5.55 4.34 -16.76
CA GLY A 53 6.90 4.44 -16.24
C GLY A 53 6.98 5.26 -14.95
N PHE A 54 8.16 5.80 -14.69
CA PHE A 54 8.43 6.60 -13.50
C PHE A 54 7.96 8.04 -13.66
N SER A 55 7.37 8.57 -12.59
CA SER A 55 7.16 10.00 -12.41
C SER A 55 7.35 10.39 -10.95
N SER A 56 7.68 11.67 -10.70
CA SER A 56 7.91 12.21 -9.37
C SER A 56 7.39 13.63 -9.29
N PHE A 57 6.80 13.97 -8.18
CA PHE A 57 6.34 15.32 -7.85
C PHE A 57 6.19 15.47 -6.34
N GLU A 58 5.91 16.67 -5.90
CA GLU A 58 5.53 16.96 -4.51
C GLU A 58 4.12 17.53 -4.49
N ARG A 59 3.32 17.13 -3.51
CA ARG A 59 1.98 17.65 -3.27
C ARG A 59 1.69 17.66 -1.78
N ASP A 60 1.24 18.80 -1.26
CA ASP A 60 0.87 18.98 0.16
C ASP A 60 1.99 18.57 1.14
N GLY A 61 3.26 18.82 0.77
CA GLY A 61 4.44 18.43 1.55
C GLY A 61 4.81 16.94 1.47
N VAL A 62 4.04 16.14 0.70
CA VAL A 62 4.30 14.71 0.48
C VAL A 62 5.16 14.52 -0.77
N HIS A 63 6.30 13.83 -0.64
CA HIS A 63 7.13 13.45 -1.77
C HIS A 63 6.55 12.24 -2.50
N VAL A 64 6.00 12.43 -3.69
CA VAL A 64 5.33 11.36 -4.46
C VAL A 64 6.27 10.77 -5.49
N ARG A 65 6.38 9.45 -5.47
CA ARG A 65 7.12 8.64 -6.45
C ARG A 65 6.18 7.61 -7.03
N VAL A 66 6.00 7.64 -8.35
CA VAL A 66 5.05 6.78 -9.05
C VAL A 66 5.80 5.87 -10.01
N LEU A 67 5.41 4.60 -10.04
CA LEU A 67 5.72 3.66 -11.12
C LEU A 67 4.41 3.12 -11.68
N SER A 68 4.11 3.47 -12.93
CA SER A 68 2.92 2.99 -13.63
C SER A 68 3.28 1.91 -14.63
N ILE A 69 2.76 0.70 -14.41
CA ILE A 69 2.93 -0.47 -15.30
C ILE A 69 1.54 -0.87 -15.79
N PRO A 70 1.30 -0.90 -17.13
CA PRO A 70 -0.01 -1.20 -17.67
C PRO A 70 -0.28 -2.72 -17.67
N LEU A 71 -0.84 -3.24 -16.58
CA LEU A 71 -1.17 -4.67 -16.43
C LEU A 71 -2.67 -4.95 -16.59
N GLY A 72 -3.48 -4.43 -15.68
CA GLY A 72 -4.92 -4.68 -15.63
C GLY A 72 -5.30 -5.90 -14.81
N ASN A 73 -6.46 -6.49 -15.13
CA ASN A 73 -6.99 -7.64 -14.42
C ASN A 73 -6.35 -8.93 -14.97
N ILE A 74 -5.23 -9.33 -14.39
CA ILE A 74 -4.49 -10.53 -14.74
C ILE A 74 -4.44 -11.49 -13.52
N PRO A 75 -4.21 -12.79 -13.73
CA PRO A 75 -4.08 -13.74 -12.64
C PRO A 75 -3.02 -13.31 -11.60
N LYS A 76 -3.31 -13.48 -10.33
CA LYS A 76 -2.44 -13.08 -9.21
C LYS A 76 -1.04 -13.69 -9.30
N LYS A 77 -0.91 -14.90 -9.83
CA LYS A 77 0.40 -15.56 -10.10
C LYS A 77 1.31 -14.81 -11.06
N ILE A 78 0.76 -13.91 -11.89
CA ILE A 78 1.52 -13.03 -12.78
C ILE A 78 1.61 -11.63 -12.17
N PHE A 79 0.54 -11.17 -11.53
CA PHE A 79 0.46 -9.86 -10.90
C PHE A 79 1.52 -9.67 -9.81
N TYR A 80 1.66 -10.63 -8.88
CA TYR A 80 2.57 -10.48 -7.76
C TYR A 80 4.05 -10.41 -8.17
N PRO A 81 4.61 -11.31 -9.01
CA PRO A 81 6.01 -11.19 -9.42
C PRO A 81 6.34 -9.85 -10.10
N ILE A 82 5.44 -9.34 -10.95
CA ILE A 82 5.63 -8.03 -11.59
C ILE A 82 5.50 -6.91 -10.56
N GLY A 83 4.55 -7.02 -9.63
CA GLY A 83 4.37 -6.07 -8.53
C GLY A 83 5.60 -6.02 -7.61
N GLU A 84 6.15 -7.15 -7.22
CA GLU A 84 7.36 -7.26 -6.41
C GLU A 84 8.57 -6.61 -7.11
N TRP A 85 8.77 -6.91 -8.38
CA TRP A 85 9.82 -6.29 -9.18
C TRP A 85 9.64 -4.76 -9.25
N GLY A 86 8.42 -4.31 -9.55
CA GLY A 86 8.09 -2.89 -9.64
C GLY A 86 8.27 -2.16 -8.32
N LEU A 87 7.78 -2.76 -7.21
CA LEU A 87 7.96 -2.19 -5.87
C LEU A 87 9.44 -2.10 -5.49
N LYS A 88 10.23 -3.15 -5.76
CA LYS A 88 11.66 -3.16 -5.47
C LYS A 88 12.41 -2.06 -6.24
N MET A 89 12.06 -1.83 -7.51
CA MET A 89 12.62 -0.72 -8.28
C MET A 89 12.24 0.64 -7.69
N LEU A 90 10.96 0.83 -7.36
CA LEU A 90 10.45 2.08 -6.78
C LEU A 90 11.08 2.36 -5.42
N TYR A 91 11.13 1.36 -4.54
CA TYR A 91 11.76 1.43 -3.23
C TYR A 91 13.25 1.80 -3.32
N ARG A 92 14.04 1.08 -4.12
CA ARG A 92 15.48 1.35 -4.28
C ARG A 92 15.76 2.76 -4.79
N ARG A 93 14.90 3.27 -5.69
CA ARG A 93 15.00 4.65 -6.17
C ARG A 93 14.71 5.64 -5.06
N ALA A 94 13.67 5.40 -4.26
CA ALA A 94 13.33 6.24 -3.11
C ALA A 94 14.43 6.20 -2.02
N VAL A 95 14.99 5.03 -1.73
CA VAL A 95 16.12 4.90 -0.77
C VAL A 95 17.35 5.68 -1.20
N ARG A 96 17.68 5.69 -2.48
CA ARG A 96 18.82 6.50 -2.99
C ARG A 96 18.61 7.99 -2.81
N GLU A 97 17.37 8.45 -2.84
CA GLU A 97 17.03 9.87 -2.77
C GLU A 97 16.79 10.35 -1.34
N PHE A 98 16.11 9.54 -0.52
CA PHE A 98 15.63 9.95 0.81
C PHE A 98 16.34 9.23 1.97
N GLY A 99 17.08 8.18 1.69
CA GLY A 99 17.61 7.28 2.70
C GLY A 99 16.68 6.12 3.00
N ARG A 100 17.12 5.20 3.87
CA ARG A 100 16.34 4.05 4.30
C ARG A 100 15.19 4.49 5.19
N PRO A 101 13.94 4.01 4.96
CA PRO A 101 12.81 4.37 5.80
C PRO A 101 12.90 3.71 7.18
N ASP A 102 12.33 4.39 8.19
CA ASP A 102 12.12 3.84 9.52
C ASP A 102 10.96 2.84 9.52
N VAL A 103 9.98 3.04 8.62
CA VAL A 103 8.79 2.19 8.49
C VAL A 103 8.27 2.16 7.06
N LEU A 104 7.81 0.97 6.64
CA LEU A 104 6.94 0.79 5.47
C LEU A 104 5.50 0.79 5.95
N HIS A 105 4.63 1.53 5.28
CA HIS A 105 3.19 1.53 5.54
C HIS A 105 2.47 1.15 4.26
N ALA A 106 1.87 -0.03 4.21
CA ALA A 106 1.18 -0.54 3.03
C ALA A 106 -0.33 -0.55 3.22
N HIS A 107 -1.06 -0.24 2.15
CA HIS A 107 -2.51 -0.23 2.13
C HIS A 107 -3.05 -1.31 1.21
N PHE A 108 -4.16 -1.94 1.62
CA PHE A 108 -4.81 -3.06 0.93
C PHE A 108 -3.97 -4.35 0.86
N THR A 109 -4.65 -5.47 0.95
CA THR A 109 -4.05 -6.81 1.01
C THR A 109 -3.02 -7.08 -0.09
N ASP A 110 -3.32 -6.76 -1.36
CA ASP A 110 -2.38 -7.03 -2.46
C ASP A 110 -1.05 -6.27 -2.29
N TYR A 111 -1.11 -4.99 -1.92
CA TYR A 111 0.07 -4.17 -1.74
C TYR A 111 0.77 -4.44 -0.41
N ALA A 112 0.01 -4.85 0.61
CA ALA A 112 0.56 -5.35 1.87
C ALA A 112 1.36 -6.64 1.66
N TYR A 113 0.91 -7.56 0.78
CA TYR A 113 1.67 -8.72 0.37
C TYR A 113 3.01 -8.32 -0.29
N LEU A 114 2.97 -7.40 -1.25
CA LEU A 114 4.19 -6.92 -1.91
C LEU A 114 5.17 -6.28 -0.92
N ALA A 115 4.66 -5.51 0.04
CA ALA A 115 5.48 -4.90 1.10
C ALA A 115 6.04 -5.95 2.06
N ALA A 116 5.29 -7.02 2.36
CA ALA A 116 5.75 -8.13 3.19
C ALA A 116 6.91 -8.89 2.53
N GLU A 117 6.85 -9.12 1.21
CA GLU A 117 7.96 -9.73 0.47
C GLU A 117 9.19 -8.80 0.42
N LEU A 118 8.98 -7.48 0.30
CA LEU A 118 10.07 -6.51 0.38
C LEU A 118 10.69 -6.48 1.79
N LYS A 119 9.88 -6.50 2.86
CA LYS A 119 10.34 -6.54 4.26
C LYS A 119 11.29 -7.70 4.52
N LYS A 120 11.03 -8.90 3.97
CA LYS A 120 11.91 -10.06 4.14
C LYS A 120 13.35 -9.81 3.64
N GLN A 121 13.51 -8.92 2.66
CA GLN A 121 14.81 -8.58 2.07
C GLN A 121 15.45 -7.37 2.73
N GLU A 122 14.64 -6.37 3.06
CA GLU A 122 15.10 -5.06 3.50
C GLU A 122 15.08 -4.88 5.03
N HIS A 123 14.42 -5.80 5.77
CA HIS A 123 14.32 -5.78 7.25
C HIS A 123 13.83 -4.43 7.81
N VAL A 124 12.82 -3.83 7.18
CA VAL A 124 12.17 -2.59 7.63
C VAL A 124 10.84 -2.92 8.28
N PRO A 125 10.48 -2.32 9.43
CA PRO A 125 9.17 -2.51 10.05
C PRO A 125 8.03 -2.23 9.08
N LEU A 126 6.96 -3.06 9.13
CA LEU A 126 5.80 -2.98 8.24
C LEU A 126 4.51 -2.75 9.02
N VAL A 127 3.83 -1.65 8.70
CA VAL A 127 2.45 -1.37 9.08
C VAL A 127 1.55 -1.68 7.89
N VAL A 128 0.41 -2.33 8.15
CA VAL A 128 -0.60 -2.64 7.13
C VAL A 128 -1.92 -2.02 7.53
N THR A 129 -2.49 -1.20 6.66
CA THR A 129 -3.87 -0.70 6.79
C THR A 129 -4.76 -1.32 5.73
N GLU A 130 -5.86 -1.93 6.17
CA GLU A 130 -6.83 -2.56 5.28
C GLU A 130 -8.11 -1.73 5.18
N HIS A 131 -8.61 -1.57 3.93
CA HIS A 131 -9.82 -0.83 3.59
C HIS A 131 -10.84 -1.69 2.82
N SER A 132 -10.45 -2.91 2.43
CA SER A 132 -11.17 -3.70 1.45
C SER A 132 -12.40 -4.39 2.03
N SER A 133 -13.53 -4.24 1.38
CA SER A 133 -14.73 -5.03 1.63
C SER A 133 -14.53 -6.53 1.36
N LEU A 134 -13.52 -6.92 0.59
CA LEU A 134 -13.21 -8.33 0.34
C LEU A 134 -12.71 -9.02 1.62
N VAL A 135 -11.92 -8.33 2.45
CA VAL A 135 -11.42 -8.88 3.72
C VAL A 135 -12.52 -8.92 4.78
N ASN A 136 -13.57 -8.12 4.62
CA ASN A 136 -14.73 -8.12 5.52
C ASN A 136 -15.70 -9.30 5.30
N GLN A 137 -15.39 -10.23 4.38
CA GLN A 137 -16.17 -11.42 4.12
C GLN A 137 -15.78 -12.56 5.07
N ASP A 138 -16.72 -13.46 5.37
CA ASP A 138 -16.49 -14.64 6.22
C ASP A 138 -15.41 -15.58 5.63
N THR A 139 -15.33 -15.63 4.30
CA THR A 139 -14.35 -16.43 3.60
C THR A 139 -13.60 -15.58 2.58
N LEU A 140 -12.28 -15.53 2.71
CA LEU A 140 -11.45 -14.84 1.72
C LEU A 140 -11.48 -15.59 0.37
N PRO A 141 -11.59 -14.86 -0.76
CA PRO A 141 -11.38 -15.44 -2.07
C PRO A 141 -10.06 -16.20 -2.17
N SER A 142 -10.05 -17.35 -2.84
CA SER A 142 -8.89 -18.25 -2.87
C SER A 142 -7.63 -17.62 -3.44
N ASP A 143 -7.79 -16.68 -4.38
CA ASP A 143 -6.69 -15.99 -5.06
C ASP A 143 -5.98 -14.93 -4.17
N ILE A 144 -6.67 -14.43 -3.13
CA ILE A 144 -6.08 -13.48 -2.17
C ILE A 144 -5.80 -14.07 -0.79
N LYS A 145 -6.35 -15.26 -0.49
CA LYS A 145 -6.22 -15.90 0.84
C LYS A 145 -4.76 -16.07 1.27
N GLN A 146 -3.91 -16.55 0.37
CA GLN A 146 -2.50 -16.74 0.67
C GLN A 146 -1.77 -15.41 0.82
N ALA A 147 -2.10 -14.42 -0.02
CA ALA A 147 -1.53 -13.09 0.07
C ALA A 147 -1.91 -12.38 1.39
N ALA A 148 -3.19 -12.47 1.78
CA ALA A 148 -3.67 -11.94 3.05
C ALA A 148 -2.95 -12.59 4.24
N LYS A 149 -2.83 -13.94 4.24
CA LYS A 149 -2.10 -14.67 5.28
C LYS A 149 -0.66 -14.18 5.40
N THR A 150 0.06 -14.08 4.27
CA THR A 150 1.45 -13.61 4.28
C THR A 150 1.56 -12.17 4.76
N ALA A 151 0.74 -11.26 4.21
CA ALA A 151 0.74 -9.86 4.59
C ALA A 151 0.48 -9.66 6.08
N PHE A 152 -0.57 -10.29 6.60
CA PHE A 152 -0.97 -10.11 8.00
C PHE A 152 0.01 -10.76 8.97
N GLN A 153 0.62 -11.89 8.64
CA GLN A 153 1.62 -12.54 9.49
C GLN A 153 2.95 -11.78 9.52
N GLN A 154 3.36 -11.17 8.41
CA GLN A 154 4.63 -10.43 8.32
C GLN A 154 4.54 -8.98 8.82
N ALA A 155 3.34 -8.40 8.92
CA ALA A 155 3.17 -7.05 9.44
C ALA A 155 3.60 -6.96 10.92
N ASP A 156 4.22 -5.87 11.33
CA ASP A 156 4.50 -5.59 12.75
C ASP A 156 3.26 -4.96 13.42
N CYS A 157 2.45 -4.24 12.65
CA CYS A 157 1.19 -3.66 13.09
C CYS A 157 0.11 -3.83 12.02
N LEU A 158 -1.09 -4.23 12.45
CA LEU A 158 -2.28 -4.33 11.60
C LEU A 158 -3.28 -3.26 12.00
N ILE A 159 -3.80 -2.56 11.02
CA ILE A 159 -4.81 -1.49 11.17
C ILE A 159 -6.00 -1.81 10.26
N ALA A 160 -7.19 -1.60 10.76
CA ALA A 160 -8.44 -1.65 10.00
C ALA A 160 -9.19 -0.33 10.13
N VAL A 161 -9.86 0.10 9.07
CA VAL A 161 -10.58 1.38 9.02
C VAL A 161 -11.99 1.33 9.65
N SER A 162 -12.44 0.15 10.07
CA SER A 162 -13.71 -0.01 10.80
C SER A 162 -13.63 -1.13 11.83
N PRO A 163 -14.47 -1.11 12.89
CA PRO A 163 -14.53 -2.17 13.88
C PRO A 163 -14.86 -3.54 13.27
N ALA A 164 -15.81 -3.60 12.33
CA ALA A 164 -16.20 -4.83 11.66
C ALA A 164 -15.04 -5.44 10.87
N LEU A 165 -14.28 -4.60 10.14
CA LEU A 165 -13.10 -5.04 9.41
C LEU A 165 -11.98 -5.49 10.37
N ALA A 166 -11.79 -4.81 11.50
CA ALA A 166 -10.81 -5.21 12.51
C ALA A 166 -11.12 -6.62 13.03
N GLN A 167 -12.37 -6.89 13.40
CA GLN A 167 -12.80 -8.22 13.84
C GLN A 167 -12.53 -9.29 12.77
N LYS A 168 -12.87 -9.03 11.50
CA LYS A 168 -12.61 -9.99 10.41
C LYS A 168 -11.12 -10.22 10.16
N MET A 169 -10.32 -9.18 10.22
CA MET A 169 -8.86 -9.33 10.13
C MET A 169 -8.28 -10.13 11.29
N GLU A 170 -8.79 -9.97 12.52
CA GLU A 170 -8.41 -10.78 13.68
C GLU A 170 -8.79 -12.25 13.50
N GLU A 171 -10.00 -12.54 12.99
CA GLU A 171 -10.44 -13.90 12.66
C GLU A 171 -9.52 -14.56 11.60
N HIS A 172 -9.12 -13.81 10.56
CA HIS A 172 -8.27 -14.33 9.48
C HIS A 172 -6.79 -14.45 9.85
N SER A 173 -6.28 -13.57 10.73
CA SER A 173 -4.86 -13.47 11.06
C SER A 173 -4.48 -14.13 12.39
N HIS A 174 -5.44 -14.30 13.31
CA HIS A 174 -5.25 -14.64 14.72
C HIS A 174 -4.30 -13.66 15.43
N ARG A 175 -4.35 -12.38 15.05
CA ARG A 175 -3.52 -11.30 15.59
C ARG A 175 -4.38 -10.10 15.93
N LYS A 176 -3.94 -9.34 16.95
CA LYS A 176 -4.57 -8.07 17.33
C LYS A 176 -4.52 -7.07 16.16
N VAL A 177 -5.64 -6.43 15.90
CA VAL A 177 -5.81 -5.39 14.88
C VAL A 177 -6.23 -4.09 15.55
N LEU A 178 -5.59 -3.00 15.21
CA LEU A 178 -5.97 -1.67 15.68
C LEU A 178 -7.07 -1.12 14.78
N TRP A 179 -8.09 -0.55 15.39
CA TRP A 179 -9.06 0.23 14.64
C TRP A 179 -8.64 1.71 14.60
N VAL A 180 -8.43 2.21 13.40
CA VAL A 180 -8.14 3.62 13.11
C VAL A 180 -9.01 4.01 11.92
N PRO A 181 -10.00 4.90 12.08
CA PRO A 181 -10.87 5.29 10.97
C PRO A 181 -10.10 6.04 9.88
N ASP A 182 -10.61 5.98 8.65
CA ASP A 182 -10.09 6.83 7.57
C ASP A 182 -10.27 8.30 7.93
N MET A 183 -9.28 9.10 7.61
CA MET A 183 -9.37 10.55 7.72
C MET A 183 -10.19 11.05 6.54
N VAL A 184 -11.31 11.70 6.86
CA VAL A 184 -12.19 12.35 5.88
C VAL A 184 -12.18 13.83 6.23
N ASP A 185 -11.82 14.66 5.28
CA ASP A 185 -11.99 16.12 5.37
C ASP A 185 -13.45 16.52 5.08
#